data_5174d904ceab1689cfb7aefd20f28021
#
_entry.id   5174d904ceab1689cfb7aefd20f28021
#
_cell.length_a   1.000
_cell.length_b   1.000
_cell.length_c   1.000
_cell.angle_alpha   90.00
_cell.angle_beta   90.00
_cell.angle_gamma   90.00
#
_symmetry.space_group_name_H-M   'P 1'
#
loop_
_entity.id
_entity.type
_entity.pdbx_description
1 polymer ?
#
loop_
_entity_poly.entity_id
_entity_poly.type
_entity_poly.pdbx_seq_one_letter_code
_entity_poly.pdbx_strand_id
1 'polypeptide(L)'
;VTEFYNRTRRSKSLPLALLQRWRLLEIGLYYLLRQSDLAREGLENSGSYRFADHIYRGVPSGAGALGRWLDSQLLALPAARSFRNRFLAARDELAGFLCRHSGEALDVLSVPCGIPRELVEGAALARRRGAHLQQVRFHGLDLDPEVPEKATVCAQAGDLDPFLVHQGDALSPASYPRPVDFVTSTGLAEFLNDQQLTELYSAIFAALRQGGTFVSSSMQRRGFSDYLLKIAELRVHYRDAEQIGRLAHSVGFREVATRHDSLRIQTILVAKK
;
A
#
# COMPACT_ATOMS: atom_id res chain seq x y z
N VAL A 1 -14.52 -3.79 -1.44
CA VAL A 1 -13.22 -4.02 -2.10
C VAL A 1 -13.46 -4.38 -3.56
N THR A 2 -14.28 -5.37 -3.87
CA THR A 2 -14.61 -5.79 -5.24
C THR A 2 -15.15 -4.64 -6.10
N GLU A 3 -16.00 -3.76 -5.54
CA GLU A 3 -16.53 -2.58 -6.25
C GLU A 3 -15.43 -1.54 -6.52
N PHE A 4 -14.52 -1.34 -5.56
CA PHE A 4 -13.34 -0.47 -5.73
C PHE A 4 -12.41 -1.04 -6.81
N TYR A 5 -12.09 -2.33 -6.75
CA TYR A 5 -11.27 -3.03 -7.73
C TYR A 5 -11.85 -2.92 -9.15
N ASN A 6 -13.16 -3.16 -9.33
CA ASN A 6 -13.82 -3.03 -10.62
C ASN A 6 -13.83 -1.58 -11.14
N ARG A 7 -13.86 -0.60 -10.24
CA ARG A 7 -13.83 0.83 -10.59
C ARG A 7 -12.44 1.27 -11.05
N THR A 8 -11.38 0.80 -10.41
CA THR A 8 -9.99 1.13 -10.79
C THR A 8 -9.59 0.50 -12.13
N ARG A 9 -10.19 -0.64 -12.48
CA ARG A 9 -9.94 -1.35 -13.74
C ARG A 9 -10.68 -0.77 -14.97
N ARG A 10 -11.70 0.07 -14.74
CA ARG A 10 -12.38 0.75 -15.85
C ARG A 10 -11.50 1.87 -16.37
N SER A 11 -10.82 1.61 -17.49
CA SER A 11 -10.17 2.65 -18.30
C SER A 11 -11.20 3.73 -18.63
N LYS A 12 -11.12 4.86 -17.95
CA LYS A 12 -11.96 6.02 -18.27
C LYS A 12 -11.33 6.73 -19.43
N SER A 13 -12.09 7.00 -20.48
CA SER A 13 -11.70 7.93 -21.53
C SER A 13 -11.77 9.37 -20.98
N LEU A 14 -10.83 9.70 -20.09
CA LEU A 14 -10.74 11.03 -19.48
C LEU A 14 -10.78 12.16 -20.53
N PRO A 15 -10.11 12.03 -21.72
CA PRO A 15 -10.20 13.02 -22.78
C PRO A 15 -11.63 13.28 -23.23
N LEU A 16 -12.48 12.25 -23.33
CA LEU A 16 -13.86 12.40 -23.76
C LEU A 16 -14.69 13.17 -22.71
N ALA A 17 -14.48 12.92 -21.41
CA ALA A 17 -15.14 13.64 -20.34
C ALA A 17 -14.72 15.12 -20.28
N LEU A 18 -13.45 15.44 -20.61
CA LEU A 18 -12.92 16.80 -20.69
C LEU A 18 -13.46 17.55 -21.92
N LEU A 19 -13.56 16.88 -23.07
CA LEU A 19 -14.16 17.42 -24.29
C LEU A 19 -15.62 17.79 -24.08
N GLN A 20 -16.41 16.96 -23.37
CA GLN A 20 -17.79 17.23 -23.03
C GLN A 20 -17.97 18.46 -22.15
N ARG A 21 -16.92 18.85 -21.38
CA ARG A 21 -16.92 20.05 -20.52
C ARG A 21 -16.37 21.31 -21.20
N TRP A 22 -16.01 21.26 -22.48
CA TRP A 22 -15.45 22.41 -23.25
C TRP A 22 -14.20 23.05 -22.61
N ARG A 23 -13.35 22.25 -21.94
CA ARG A 23 -12.15 22.74 -21.24
C ARG A 23 -10.87 22.39 -22.01
N LEU A 24 -10.62 23.11 -23.09
CA LEU A 24 -9.45 22.88 -23.97
C LEU A 24 -8.10 22.90 -23.24
N LEU A 25 -7.94 23.75 -22.23
CA LEU A 25 -6.71 23.81 -21.41
C LEU A 25 -6.51 22.52 -20.61
N GLU A 26 -7.58 21.89 -20.11
CA GLU A 26 -7.49 20.62 -19.39
C GLU A 26 -7.10 19.47 -20.31
N ILE A 27 -7.50 19.52 -21.58
CA ILE A 27 -7.09 18.55 -22.60
C ILE A 27 -5.59 18.65 -22.85
N GLY A 28 -5.07 19.86 -23.06
CA GLY A 28 -3.63 20.10 -23.26
C GLY A 28 -2.81 19.62 -22.03
N LEU A 29 -3.26 19.96 -20.82
CA LEU A 29 -2.64 19.53 -19.58
C LEU A 29 -2.68 17.99 -19.42
N TYR A 30 -3.80 17.34 -19.77
CA TYR A 30 -3.92 15.88 -19.75
C TYR A 30 -2.85 15.22 -20.63
N TYR A 31 -2.70 15.65 -21.89
CA TYR A 31 -1.69 15.08 -22.80
C TYR A 31 -0.26 15.39 -22.36
N LEU A 32 -0.03 16.55 -21.75
CA LEU A 32 1.26 16.90 -21.17
C LEU A 32 1.60 15.97 -19.99
N LEU A 33 0.67 15.79 -19.06
CA LEU A 33 0.86 14.93 -17.88
C LEU A 33 1.08 13.45 -18.27
N ARG A 34 0.45 12.97 -19.34
CA ARG A 34 0.66 11.61 -19.86
C ARG A 34 2.09 11.31 -20.32
N GLN A 35 2.94 12.33 -20.48
CA GLN A 35 4.36 12.11 -20.75
C GLN A 35 5.08 11.51 -19.51
N SER A 36 4.59 11.78 -18.31
CA SER A 36 5.05 11.13 -17.06
C SER A 36 4.36 9.78 -16.89
N ASP A 37 5.13 8.74 -16.56
CA ASP A 37 4.57 7.41 -16.29
C ASP A 37 3.72 7.42 -15.02
N LEU A 38 4.15 8.15 -13.98
CA LEU A 38 3.39 8.28 -12.75
C LEU A 38 2.03 8.96 -12.97
N ALA A 39 2.01 10.06 -13.74
CA ALA A 39 0.77 10.74 -14.03
C ALA A 39 -0.15 9.87 -14.90
N ARG A 40 0.40 9.17 -15.89
CA ARG A 40 -0.36 8.26 -16.74
C ARG A 40 -1.01 7.15 -15.91
N GLU A 41 -0.25 6.48 -15.05
CA GLU A 41 -0.80 5.45 -14.14
C GLU A 41 -1.87 6.04 -13.20
N GLY A 42 -1.64 7.24 -12.66
CA GLY A 42 -2.61 7.91 -11.79
C GLY A 42 -3.90 8.32 -12.49
N LEU A 43 -3.83 8.69 -13.78
CA LEU A 43 -5.00 9.11 -14.58
C LEU A 43 -5.77 7.92 -15.16
N GLU A 44 -5.07 6.87 -15.60
CA GLU A 44 -5.65 5.73 -16.29
C GLU A 44 -6.04 4.59 -15.32
N ASN A 45 -5.25 4.37 -14.27
CA ASN A 45 -5.37 3.27 -13.33
C ASN A 45 -5.24 3.74 -11.88
N SER A 46 -5.92 4.82 -11.51
CA SER A 46 -5.81 5.39 -10.17
C SER A 46 -6.16 4.37 -9.07
N GLY A 47 -5.28 4.26 -8.08
CA GLY A 47 -5.42 3.27 -7.00
C GLY A 47 -4.88 1.87 -7.33
N SER A 48 -4.26 1.68 -8.51
CA SER A 48 -3.63 0.41 -8.86
C SER A 48 -2.33 0.17 -8.08
N TYR A 49 -1.96 -1.11 -7.93
CA TYR A 49 -0.66 -1.49 -7.38
C TYR A 49 0.52 -0.92 -8.19
N ARG A 50 0.36 -0.70 -9.51
CA ARG A 50 1.39 -0.12 -10.39
C ARG A 50 1.69 1.32 -10.02
N PHE A 51 0.66 2.11 -9.72
CA PHE A 51 0.81 3.48 -9.25
C PHE A 51 1.58 3.54 -7.92
N ALA A 52 1.20 2.68 -6.98
CA ALA A 52 1.89 2.58 -5.68
C ALA A 52 3.36 2.13 -5.86
N ASP A 53 3.61 1.10 -6.68
CA ASP A 53 4.95 0.58 -6.96
C ASP A 53 5.86 1.64 -7.57
N HIS A 54 5.36 2.44 -8.52
CA HIS A 54 6.13 3.53 -9.11
C HIS A 54 6.55 4.57 -8.06
N ILE A 55 5.63 4.97 -7.18
CA ILE A 55 5.95 5.88 -6.08
C ILE A 55 6.98 5.28 -5.12
N TYR A 56 6.86 4.01 -4.79
CA TYR A 56 7.77 3.32 -3.86
C TYR A 56 9.17 3.21 -4.43
N ARG A 57 9.32 2.91 -5.72
CA ARG A 57 10.61 2.92 -6.42
C ARG A 57 11.25 4.30 -6.42
N GLY A 58 10.46 5.36 -6.57
CA GLY A 58 10.93 6.74 -6.56
C GLY A 58 11.89 7.09 -7.71
N VAL A 59 11.88 6.30 -8.78
CA VAL A 59 12.75 6.50 -9.96
C VAL A 59 11.92 7.16 -11.06
N PRO A 60 12.28 8.40 -11.47
CA PRO A 60 11.56 9.09 -12.53
C PRO A 60 11.63 8.33 -13.86
N SER A 61 10.48 8.15 -14.51
CA SER A 61 10.35 7.55 -15.83
C SER A 61 9.37 8.33 -16.71
N GLY A 62 9.16 7.90 -17.95
CA GLY A 62 8.27 8.58 -18.89
C GLY A 62 8.91 8.94 -20.23
N ALA A 63 8.12 9.53 -21.11
CA ALA A 63 8.51 9.79 -22.48
C ALA A 63 9.54 10.92 -22.59
N GLY A 64 10.75 10.59 -23.03
CA GLY A 64 11.83 11.55 -23.26
C GLY A 64 12.29 12.30 -22.01
N ALA A 65 12.97 13.43 -22.21
CA ALA A 65 13.47 14.25 -21.10
C ALA A 65 12.33 14.98 -20.37
N LEU A 66 11.31 15.44 -21.09
CA LEU A 66 10.16 16.15 -20.52
C LEU A 66 9.35 15.22 -19.61
N GLY A 67 9.05 13.98 -20.06
CA GLY A 67 8.30 13.03 -19.25
C GLY A 67 9.03 12.66 -17.96
N ARG A 68 10.34 12.40 -18.03
CA ARG A 68 11.16 12.14 -16.84
C ARG A 68 11.24 13.35 -15.90
N TRP A 69 11.34 14.55 -16.43
CA TRP A 69 11.32 15.76 -15.62
C TRP A 69 9.99 15.94 -14.89
N LEU A 70 8.86 15.82 -15.61
CA LEU A 70 7.52 15.87 -15.02
C LEU A 70 7.35 14.80 -13.93
N ASP A 71 7.79 13.59 -14.19
CA ASP A 71 7.74 12.48 -13.23
C ASP A 71 8.53 12.80 -11.96
N SER A 72 9.71 13.38 -12.11
CA SER A 72 10.53 13.80 -10.97
C SER A 72 9.83 14.86 -10.10
N GLN A 73 9.12 15.81 -10.72
CA GLN A 73 8.35 16.83 -10.00
C GLN A 73 7.18 16.20 -9.25
N LEU A 74 6.46 15.27 -9.88
CA LEU A 74 5.34 14.57 -9.26
C LEU A 74 5.81 13.68 -8.09
N LEU A 75 6.92 12.96 -8.25
CA LEU A 75 7.54 12.17 -7.18
C LEU A 75 8.06 13.03 -6.01
N ALA A 76 8.38 14.31 -6.25
CA ALA A 76 8.78 15.26 -5.21
C ALA A 76 7.61 15.86 -4.42
N LEU A 77 6.37 15.72 -4.90
CA LEU A 77 5.19 16.23 -4.21
C LEU A 77 5.02 15.62 -2.80
N PRO A 78 4.52 16.40 -1.82
CA PRO A 78 4.31 15.90 -0.46
C PRO A 78 3.49 14.62 -0.39
N ALA A 79 2.45 14.46 -1.24
CA ALA A 79 1.63 13.26 -1.30
C ALA A 79 2.45 12.03 -1.70
N ALA A 80 3.24 12.09 -2.78
CA ALA A 80 4.09 10.99 -3.22
C ALA A 80 5.19 10.66 -2.19
N ARG A 81 5.79 11.69 -1.59
CA ARG A 81 6.76 11.51 -0.49
C ARG A 81 6.14 10.82 0.71
N SER A 82 4.91 11.19 1.07
CA SER A 82 4.19 10.59 2.19
C SER A 82 3.84 9.11 1.91
N PHE A 83 3.49 8.76 0.67
CA PHE A 83 3.31 7.36 0.28
C PHE A 83 4.62 6.55 0.41
N ARG A 84 5.77 7.14 0.05
CA ARG A 84 7.08 6.51 0.32
C ARG A 84 7.36 6.39 1.82
N ASN A 85 7.01 7.40 2.62
CA ASN A 85 7.21 7.36 4.06
C ASN A 85 6.43 6.21 4.72
N ARG A 86 5.18 5.94 4.29
CA ARG A 86 4.42 4.77 4.81
C ARG A 86 5.05 3.44 4.41
N PHE A 87 5.53 3.34 3.18
CA PHE A 87 6.27 2.17 2.71
C PHE A 87 7.54 1.94 3.54
N LEU A 88 8.35 2.97 3.73
CA LEU A 88 9.57 2.89 4.55
C LEU A 88 9.26 2.52 6.00
N ALA A 89 8.16 3.05 6.56
CA ALA A 89 7.73 2.71 7.90
C ALA A 89 7.35 1.22 8.01
N ALA A 90 6.57 0.68 7.07
CA ALA A 90 6.21 -0.73 7.05
C ALA A 90 7.43 -1.65 6.88
N ARG A 91 8.35 -1.29 5.97
CA ARG A 91 9.64 -1.96 5.79
C ARG A 91 10.46 -2.01 7.08
N ASP A 92 10.57 -0.87 7.77
CA ASP A 92 11.41 -0.76 8.98
C ASP A 92 10.80 -1.50 10.17
N GLU A 93 9.45 -1.49 10.30
CA GLU A 93 8.74 -2.30 11.30
C GLU A 93 8.94 -3.80 11.05
N LEU A 94 8.79 -4.23 9.80
CA LEU A 94 9.05 -5.62 9.43
C LEU A 94 10.52 -6.00 9.72
N ALA A 95 11.48 -5.18 9.30
CA ALA A 95 12.89 -5.47 9.55
C ALA A 95 13.20 -5.55 11.06
N GLY A 96 12.63 -4.64 11.85
CA GLY A 96 12.75 -4.68 13.30
C GLY A 96 12.12 -5.95 13.92
N PHE A 97 10.95 -6.37 13.43
CA PHE A 97 10.31 -7.61 13.85
C PHE A 97 11.19 -8.83 13.53
N LEU A 98 11.65 -8.94 12.29
CA LEU A 98 12.50 -10.06 11.85
C LEU A 98 13.84 -10.14 12.61
N CYS A 99 14.41 -8.99 12.98
CA CYS A 99 15.63 -8.96 13.80
C CYS A 99 15.40 -9.46 15.23
N ARG A 100 14.26 -9.12 15.83
CA ARG A 100 13.91 -9.58 17.19
C ARG A 100 13.61 -11.08 17.24
N HIS A 101 13.13 -11.66 16.14
CA HIS A 101 12.74 -13.07 16.01
C HIS A 101 13.70 -13.83 15.07
N SER A 102 14.97 -13.44 15.05
CA SER A 102 15.99 -14.05 14.18
C SER A 102 16.13 -15.55 14.44
N GLY A 103 16.02 -16.35 13.37
CA GLY A 103 16.14 -17.80 13.45
C GLY A 103 14.85 -18.55 13.84
N GLU A 104 13.78 -17.83 14.14
CA GLU A 104 12.48 -18.44 14.46
C GLU A 104 11.70 -18.78 13.17
N ALA A 105 10.81 -19.78 13.28
CA ALA A 105 9.86 -20.10 12.21
C ALA A 105 8.69 -19.13 12.26
N LEU A 106 8.58 -18.27 11.22
CA LEU A 106 7.62 -17.17 11.16
C LEU A 106 6.81 -17.22 9.87
N ASP A 107 5.57 -16.75 9.96
CA ASP A 107 4.71 -16.46 8.83
C ASP A 107 4.45 -14.95 8.74
N VAL A 108 4.86 -14.32 7.63
CA VAL A 108 4.76 -12.87 7.37
C VAL A 108 3.84 -12.63 6.19
N LEU A 109 2.82 -11.78 6.35
CA LEU A 109 1.80 -11.52 5.33
C LEU A 109 1.73 -10.04 4.94
N SER A 110 1.63 -9.76 3.64
CA SER A 110 1.24 -8.46 3.09
C SER A 110 -0.17 -8.52 2.51
N VAL A 111 -1.05 -7.55 2.84
CA VAL A 111 -2.45 -7.49 2.37
C VAL A 111 -2.99 -6.06 2.26
N PRO A 112 -3.47 -5.60 1.08
CA PRO A 112 -3.23 -6.22 -0.24
C PRO A 112 -1.74 -6.16 -0.59
N CYS A 113 -1.23 -7.23 -1.18
CA CYS A 113 0.21 -7.31 -1.39
C CYS A 113 0.70 -6.53 -2.60
N GLY A 114 -0.10 -6.40 -3.65
CA GLY A 114 0.35 -5.78 -4.90
C GLY A 114 1.71 -6.30 -5.32
N ILE A 115 2.69 -5.40 -5.43
CA ILE A 115 4.11 -5.75 -5.55
C ILE A 115 4.72 -5.68 -4.14
N PRO A 116 5.16 -6.79 -3.52
CA PRO A 116 5.50 -6.87 -2.09
C PRO A 116 6.88 -6.27 -1.75
N ARG A 117 7.11 -5.02 -2.15
CA ARG A 117 8.41 -4.36 -1.94
C ARG A 117 8.77 -4.20 -0.47
N GLU A 118 7.80 -3.91 0.38
CA GLU A 118 8.05 -3.78 1.81
C GLU A 118 8.53 -5.10 2.43
N LEU A 119 8.04 -6.25 1.92
CA LEU A 119 8.53 -7.54 2.36
C LEU A 119 9.96 -7.79 1.86
N VAL A 120 10.22 -7.55 0.57
CA VAL A 120 11.55 -7.72 -0.05
C VAL A 120 12.57 -6.83 0.63
N GLU A 121 12.31 -5.52 0.70
CA GLU A 121 13.27 -4.58 1.29
C GLU A 121 13.39 -4.73 2.80
N GLY A 122 12.30 -5.09 3.50
CA GLY A 122 12.31 -5.37 4.94
C GLY A 122 13.15 -6.59 5.28
N ALA A 123 12.99 -7.68 4.55
CA ALA A 123 13.82 -8.89 4.70
C ALA A 123 15.29 -8.61 4.35
N ALA A 124 15.56 -7.90 3.25
CA ALA A 124 16.91 -7.50 2.89
C ALA A 124 17.57 -6.62 3.97
N LEU A 125 16.81 -5.69 4.57
CA LEU A 125 17.28 -4.85 5.66
C LEU A 125 17.57 -5.67 6.93
N ALA A 126 16.71 -6.63 7.27
CA ALA A 126 16.90 -7.54 8.40
C ALA A 126 18.18 -8.40 8.22
N ARG A 127 18.35 -8.99 7.00
CA ARG A 127 19.57 -9.75 6.67
C ARG A 127 20.85 -8.92 6.82
N ARG A 128 20.84 -7.66 6.33
CA ARG A 128 21.97 -6.73 6.50
C ARG A 128 22.28 -6.42 7.98
N ARG A 129 21.27 -6.53 8.86
CA ARG A 129 21.41 -6.38 10.31
C ARG A 129 21.77 -7.69 11.02
N GLY A 130 22.03 -8.76 10.27
CA GLY A 130 22.45 -10.06 10.80
C GLY A 130 21.32 -11.02 11.14
N ALA A 131 20.08 -10.74 10.75
CA ALA A 131 18.97 -11.65 11.01
C ALA A 131 19.01 -12.90 10.11
N HIS A 132 18.72 -14.05 10.69
CA HIS A 132 18.62 -15.34 10.02
C HIS A 132 17.15 -15.60 9.64
N LEU A 133 16.84 -15.70 8.34
CA LEU A 133 15.47 -15.77 7.82
C LEU A 133 15.14 -17.12 7.14
N GLN A 134 15.94 -18.17 7.34
CA GLN A 134 15.80 -19.46 6.64
C GLN A 134 14.47 -20.16 6.95
N GLN A 135 13.84 -19.86 8.09
CA GLN A 135 12.57 -20.46 8.51
C GLN A 135 11.37 -19.50 8.37
N VAL A 136 11.58 -18.33 7.74
CA VAL A 136 10.51 -17.36 7.51
C VAL A 136 9.79 -17.66 6.21
N ARG A 137 8.46 -17.80 6.27
CA ARG A 137 7.59 -17.91 5.13
C ARG A 137 6.93 -16.57 4.83
N PHE A 138 7.03 -16.13 3.60
CA PHE A 138 6.42 -14.87 3.17
C PHE A 138 5.17 -15.14 2.34
N HIS A 139 4.11 -14.40 2.63
CA HIS A 139 2.81 -14.54 1.99
C HIS A 139 2.34 -13.20 1.43
N GLY A 140 1.61 -13.26 0.31
CA GLY A 140 0.84 -12.14 -0.22
C GLY A 140 -0.63 -12.53 -0.31
N LEU A 141 -1.54 -11.61 0.02
CA LEU A 141 -2.97 -11.73 -0.24
C LEU A 141 -3.41 -10.56 -1.11
N ASP A 142 -4.04 -10.84 -2.24
CA ASP A 142 -4.57 -9.80 -3.12
C ASP A 142 -5.82 -10.28 -3.85
N LEU A 143 -6.70 -9.35 -4.20
CA LEU A 143 -7.91 -9.63 -4.96
C LEU A 143 -7.63 -9.66 -6.48
N ASP A 144 -6.59 -8.93 -6.94
CA ASP A 144 -6.28 -8.80 -8.36
C ASP A 144 -5.62 -10.07 -8.90
N PRO A 145 -6.23 -10.75 -9.90
CA PRO A 145 -5.67 -11.98 -10.47
C PRO A 145 -4.36 -11.77 -11.24
N GLU A 146 -3.96 -10.54 -11.56
CA GLU A 146 -2.66 -10.26 -12.19
C GLU A 146 -1.52 -10.15 -11.17
N VAL A 147 -1.84 -9.95 -9.90
CA VAL A 147 -0.85 -9.75 -8.84
C VAL A 147 0.00 -11.00 -8.56
N PRO A 148 -0.55 -12.23 -8.49
CA PRO A 148 0.23 -13.40 -8.11
C PRO A 148 1.52 -13.59 -8.91
N GLU A 149 1.45 -13.51 -10.23
CA GLU A 149 2.62 -13.64 -11.11
C GLU A 149 3.66 -12.55 -10.83
N LYS A 150 3.24 -11.28 -10.81
CA LYS A 150 4.14 -10.13 -10.65
C LYS A 150 4.73 -10.06 -9.25
N ALA A 151 3.94 -10.38 -8.23
CA ALA A 151 4.39 -10.43 -6.85
C ALA A 151 5.45 -11.52 -6.66
N THR A 152 5.24 -12.70 -7.23
CA THR A 152 6.20 -13.82 -7.20
C THR A 152 7.52 -13.43 -7.86
N VAL A 153 7.49 -12.83 -9.05
CA VAL A 153 8.70 -12.35 -9.74
C VAL A 153 9.47 -11.34 -8.89
N CYS A 154 8.77 -10.39 -8.27
CA CYS A 154 9.41 -9.41 -7.39
C CYS A 154 10.01 -10.06 -6.14
N ALA A 155 9.29 -10.98 -5.52
CA ALA A 155 9.72 -11.69 -4.32
C ALA A 155 10.97 -12.56 -4.59
N GLN A 156 10.97 -13.31 -5.68
CA GLN A 156 12.13 -14.14 -6.10
C GLN A 156 13.35 -13.27 -6.39
N ALA A 157 13.19 -12.14 -7.09
CA ALA A 157 14.28 -11.20 -7.34
C ALA A 157 14.85 -10.59 -6.04
N GLY A 158 14.11 -10.65 -4.94
CA GLY A 158 14.50 -10.20 -3.60
C GLY A 158 14.85 -11.32 -2.62
N ASP A 159 15.12 -12.52 -3.12
CA ASP A 159 15.46 -13.71 -2.31
C ASP A 159 14.37 -14.10 -1.28
N LEU A 160 13.09 -13.89 -1.62
CA LEU A 160 11.94 -14.38 -0.86
C LEU A 160 11.33 -15.61 -1.55
N ASP A 161 12.07 -16.72 -1.59
CA ASP A 161 11.62 -17.95 -2.19
C ASP A 161 11.60 -19.09 -1.14
N PRO A 162 10.46 -19.78 -0.92
CA PRO A 162 9.18 -19.60 -1.61
C PRO A 162 8.37 -18.41 -1.11
N PHE A 163 7.74 -17.68 -2.05
CA PHE A 163 6.73 -16.66 -1.77
C PHE A 163 5.35 -17.22 -2.11
N LEU A 164 4.45 -17.25 -1.14
CA LEU A 164 3.13 -17.86 -1.26
C LEU A 164 2.07 -16.79 -1.51
N VAL A 165 1.43 -16.80 -2.68
CA VAL A 165 0.38 -15.81 -3.00
C VAL A 165 -1.00 -16.45 -2.88
N HIS A 166 -1.87 -15.78 -2.14
CA HIS A 166 -3.27 -16.13 -1.94
C HIS A 166 -4.14 -15.13 -2.71
N GLN A 167 -4.99 -15.63 -3.60
CA GLN A 167 -5.98 -14.77 -4.25
C GLN A 167 -7.25 -14.74 -3.41
N GLY A 168 -7.68 -13.54 -2.98
CA GLY A 168 -8.88 -13.43 -2.15
C GLY A 168 -9.20 -12.01 -1.71
N ASP A 169 -10.39 -11.84 -1.13
CA ASP A 169 -10.82 -10.58 -0.56
C ASP A 169 -10.21 -10.36 0.83
N ALA A 170 -9.54 -9.24 1.02
CA ALA A 170 -8.94 -8.84 2.29
C ALA A 170 -9.97 -8.68 3.44
N LEU A 171 -11.26 -8.48 3.13
CA LEU A 171 -12.31 -8.41 4.14
C LEU A 171 -12.83 -9.80 4.57
N SER A 172 -12.49 -10.87 3.81
CA SER A 172 -12.92 -12.23 4.11
C SER A 172 -11.89 -12.96 4.97
N PRO A 173 -12.23 -13.34 6.21
CA PRO A 173 -11.31 -14.11 7.06
C PRO A 173 -10.86 -15.45 6.46
N ALA A 174 -11.66 -16.03 5.55
CA ALA A 174 -11.34 -17.29 4.88
C ALA A 174 -10.19 -17.17 3.85
N SER A 175 -9.88 -15.94 3.39
CA SER A 175 -8.80 -15.69 2.42
C SER A 175 -7.41 -15.71 3.03
N TYR A 176 -7.30 -15.63 4.36
CA TYR A 176 -6.02 -15.51 5.05
C TYR A 176 -5.35 -16.85 5.31
N PRO A 177 -4.02 -16.98 5.06
CA PRO A 177 -3.24 -18.06 5.66
C PRO A 177 -3.31 -17.93 7.18
N ARG A 178 -3.47 -19.05 7.89
CA ARG A 178 -3.56 -19.06 9.36
C ARG A 178 -2.69 -20.15 9.96
N PRO A 179 -2.04 -19.85 11.09
CA PRO A 179 -1.82 -18.55 11.76
C PRO A 179 -0.62 -17.82 11.19
N VAL A 180 -0.58 -16.46 11.30
CA VAL A 180 0.54 -15.61 10.88
C VAL A 180 1.11 -14.80 12.07
N ASP A 181 2.38 -14.41 11.99
CA ASP A 181 3.09 -13.72 13.08
C ASP A 181 3.17 -12.22 12.86
N PHE A 182 3.21 -11.79 11.58
CA PHE A 182 3.28 -10.39 11.21
C PHE A 182 2.38 -10.14 9.99
N VAL A 183 1.61 -9.05 10.04
CA VAL A 183 0.80 -8.58 8.92
C VAL A 183 1.11 -7.13 8.62
N THR A 184 1.36 -6.80 7.35
CA THR A 184 1.37 -5.42 6.86
C THR A 184 0.17 -5.17 5.95
N SER A 185 -0.54 -4.04 6.17
CA SER A 185 -1.62 -3.59 5.32
C SER A 185 -1.52 -2.08 5.09
N THR A 186 -0.83 -1.69 4.03
CA THR A 186 -0.64 -0.28 3.68
C THR A 186 -1.34 0.06 2.37
N GLY A 187 -2.09 1.19 2.37
CA GLY A 187 -2.72 1.68 1.16
C GLY A 187 -4.13 1.17 0.88
N LEU A 188 -4.74 0.41 1.78
CA LEU A 188 -6.12 -0.05 1.66
C LEU A 188 -7.08 0.73 2.56
N ALA A 189 -6.66 1.08 3.78
CA ALA A 189 -7.53 1.67 4.78
C ALA A 189 -8.20 2.97 4.33
N GLU A 190 -7.55 3.78 3.50
CA GLU A 190 -8.10 5.01 2.95
C GLU A 190 -9.27 4.81 1.98
N PHE A 191 -9.44 3.62 1.43
CA PHE A 191 -10.52 3.31 0.48
C PHE A 191 -11.73 2.60 1.12
N LEU A 192 -11.60 2.24 2.38
CA LEU A 192 -12.63 1.54 3.15
C LEU A 192 -13.40 2.52 4.04
N ASN A 193 -14.72 2.36 4.13
CA ASN A 193 -15.50 3.01 5.18
C ASN A 193 -15.20 2.38 6.55
N ASP A 194 -15.74 2.94 7.64
CA ASP A 194 -15.40 2.48 9.00
C ASP A 194 -15.85 1.04 9.28
N GLN A 195 -16.99 0.62 8.73
CA GLN A 195 -17.45 -0.76 8.83
C GLN A 195 -16.48 -1.72 8.12
N GLN A 196 -16.15 -1.44 6.87
CA GLN A 196 -15.22 -2.25 6.08
C GLN A 196 -13.81 -2.28 6.70
N LEU A 197 -13.35 -1.16 7.27
CA LEU A 197 -12.07 -1.11 7.97
C LEU A 197 -12.09 -1.97 9.25
N THR A 198 -13.20 -1.98 9.96
CA THR A 198 -13.40 -2.87 11.12
C THR A 198 -13.42 -4.34 10.69
N GLU A 199 -14.07 -4.67 9.57
CA GLU A 199 -14.05 -6.02 8.98
C GLU A 199 -12.63 -6.45 8.60
N LEU A 200 -11.85 -5.58 7.93
CA LEU A 200 -10.44 -5.82 7.61
C LEU A 200 -9.61 -6.10 8.87
N TYR A 201 -9.72 -5.23 9.88
CA TYR A 201 -8.96 -5.39 11.12
C TYR A 201 -9.37 -6.67 11.88
N SER A 202 -10.65 -7.03 11.85
CA SER A 202 -11.16 -8.28 12.45
C SER A 202 -10.61 -9.51 11.74
N ALA A 203 -10.55 -9.50 10.41
CA ALA A 203 -9.98 -10.59 9.61
C ALA A 203 -8.47 -10.76 9.91
N ILE A 204 -7.73 -9.65 9.96
CA ILE A 204 -6.30 -9.64 10.32
C ILE A 204 -6.10 -10.13 11.77
N PHE A 205 -6.89 -9.63 12.71
CA PHE A 205 -6.82 -10.07 14.11
C PHE A 205 -7.08 -11.56 14.24
N ALA A 206 -8.08 -12.10 13.53
CA ALA A 206 -8.35 -13.53 13.54
C ALA A 206 -7.20 -14.36 12.96
N ALA A 207 -6.50 -13.85 11.93
CA ALA A 207 -5.39 -14.53 11.28
C ALA A 207 -4.10 -14.51 12.12
N LEU A 208 -3.87 -13.46 12.93
CA LEU A 208 -2.67 -13.32 13.75
C LEU A 208 -2.59 -14.35 14.88
N ARG A 209 -1.38 -14.85 15.14
CA ARG A 209 -1.05 -15.54 16.39
C ARG A 209 -1.13 -14.60 17.58
N GLN A 210 -1.27 -15.17 18.79
CA GLN A 210 -1.13 -14.39 20.01
C GLN A 210 0.28 -13.79 20.08
N GLY A 211 0.39 -12.49 20.38
CA GLY A 211 1.64 -11.73 20.32
C GLY A 211 2.05 -11.28 18.91
N GLY A 212 1.32 -11.68 17.87
CA GLY A 212 1.57 -11.26 16.48
C GLY A 212 1.37 -9.77 16.28
N THR A 213 2.11 -9.22 15.31
CA THR A 213 2.17 -7.77 15.03
C THR A 213 1.43 -7.42 13.75
N PHE A 214 0.64 -6.36 13.82
CA PHE A 214 -0.05 -5.75 12.68
C PHE A 214 0.46 -4.33 12.43
N VAL A 215 0.82 -4.03 11.18
CA VAL A 215 1.22 -2.68 10.73
C VAL A 215 0.26 -2.21 9.65
N SER A 216 -0.30 -1.01 9.83
CA SER A 216 -1.20 -0.39 8.87
C SER A 216 -0.88 1.09 8.66
N SER A 217 -1.46 1.67 7.64
CA SER A 217 -1.41 3.11 7.41
C SER A 217 -2.78 3.68 7.11
N SER A 218 -2.98 4.95 7.46
CA SER A 218 -4.19 5.70 7.12
C SER A 218 -3.82 7.12 6.74
N MET A 219 -4.57 7.70 5.81
CA MET A 219 -4.33 9.06 5.34
C MET A 219 -5.09 10.09 6.18
N GLN A 220 -4.40 11.18 6.51
CA GLN A 220 -5.00 12.35 7.14
C GLN A 220 -5.34 13.42 6.12
N ARG A 221 -6.38 14.19 6.39
CA ARG A 221 -6.78 15.29 5.53
C ARG A 221 -5.78 16.44 5.64
N ARG A 222 -5.12 16.77 4.53
CA ARG A 222 -4.27 17.96 4.41
C ARG A 222 -4.43 18.62 3.05
N GLY A 223 -4.92 19.83 3.07
CA GLY A 223 -5.06 20.87 2.03
C GLY A 223 -4.82 20.43 0.58
N PHE A 224 -3.61 20.65 0.06
CA PHE A 224 -3.30 20.45 -1.35
C PHE A 224 -3.33 18.97 -1.81
N SER A 225 -3.06 18.00 -0.92
CA SER A 225 -3.14 16.58 -1.27
C SER A 225 -4.56 16.12 -1.59
N ASP A 226 -5.57 16.73 -0.93
CA ASP A 226 -6.99 16.48 -1.19
C ASP A 226 -7.39 16.89 -2.62
N TYR A 227 -6.83 17.98 -3.13
CA TYR A 227 -7.10 18.48 -4.48
C TYR A 227 -6.60 17.49 -5.56
N LEU A 228 -5.38 16.98 -5.42
CA LEU A 228 -4.82 16.02 -6.38
C LEU A 228 -5.57 14.69 -6.40
N LEU A 229 -6.00 14.20 -5.23
CA LEU A 229 -6.80 12.98 -5.13
C LEU A 229 -8.19 13.16 -5.73
N LYS A 230 -8.78 14.35 -5.60
CA LYS A 230 -10.05 14.70 -6.25
C LYS A 230 -9.94 14.75 -7.77
N ILE A 231 -8.82 15.28 -8.31
CA ILE A 231 -8.56 15.24 -9.76
C ILE A 231 -8.46 13.79 -10.25
N ALA A 232 -7.82 12.92 -9.48
CA ALA A 232 -7.74 11.49 -9.77
C ALA A 232 -9.06 10.73 -9.50
N GLU A 233 -10.12 11.45 -9.10
CA GLU A 233 -11.45 10.88 -8.71
C GLU A 233 -11.37 9.79 -7.62
N LEU A 234 -10.32 9.78 -6.81
CA LEU A 234 -10.19 8.89 -5.68
C LEU A 234 -11.01 9.43 -4.50
N ARG A 235 -12.01 8.65 -4.08
CA ARG A 235 -12.72 8.89 -2.83
C ARG A 235 -11.93 8.27 -1.71
N VAL A 236 -11.40 9.11 -0.82
CA VAL A 236 -10.55 8.70 0.30
C VAL A 236 -11.26 9.01 1.60
N HIS A 237 -11.25 8.04 2.50
CA HIS A 237 -11.67 8.20 3.89
C HIS A 237 -10.48 8.65 4.72
N TYR A 238 -10.49 9.91 5.14
CA TYR A 238 -9.44 10.45 6.02
C TYR A 238 -9.72 10.07 7.46
N ARG A 239 -8.70 9.59 8.16
CA ARG A 239 -8.78 9.25 9.58
C ARG A 239 -7.56 9.74 10.32
N ASP A 240 -7.76 10.28 11.51
CA ASP A 240 -6.69 10.64 12.41
C ASP A 240 -6.16 9.44 13.21
N ALA A 241 -5.11 9.68 13.97
CA ALA A 241 -4.44 8.66 14.76
C ALA A 241 -5.35 8.03 15.83
N GLU A 242 -6.21 8.85 16.43
CA GLU A 242 -7.14 8.42 17.48
C GLU A 242 -8.25 7.53 16.91
N GLN A 243 -8.80 7.90 15.74
CA GLN A 243 -9.85 7.13 15.06
C GLN A 243 -9.35 5.71 14.70
N ILE A 244 -8.17 5.60 14.06
CA ILE A 244 -7.65 4.28 13.70
C ILE A 244 -7.22 3.47 14.93
N GLY A 245 -6.71 4.12 15.98
CA GLY A 245 -6.41 3.48 17.26
C GLY A 245 -7.65 2.91 17.94
N ARG A 246 -8.74 3.69 18.00
CA ARG A 246 -10.03 3.20 18.55
C ARG A 246 -10.57 2.00 17.77
N LEU A 247 -10.50 2.04 16.42
CA LEU A 247 -10.94 0.91 15.59
C LEU A 247 -10.10 -0.34 15.86
N ALA A 248 -8.77 -0.21 16.02
CA ALA A 248 -7.93 -1.34 16.36
C ALA A 248 -8.26 -1.92 17.75
N HIS A 249 -8.46 -1.06 18.76
CA HIS A 249 -8.88 -1.50 20.10
C HIS A 249 -10.25 -2.19 20.10
N SER A 250 -11.22 -1.68 19.32
CA SER A 250 -12.58 -2.27 19.28
C SER A 250 -12.60 -3.68 18.73
N VAL A 251 -11.60 -4.06 17.93
CA VAL A 251 -11.42 -5.39 17.37
C VAL A 251 -10.70 -6.36 18.34
N GLY A 252 -9.99 -5.82 19.34
CA GLY A 252 -9.33 -6.63 20.37
C GLY A 252 -7.81 -6.47 20.46
N PHE A 253 -7.18 -5.64 19.60
CA PHE A 253 -5.75 -5.35 19.73
C PHE A 253 -5.47 -4.66 21.07
N ARG A 254 -4.48 -5.17 21.82
CA ARG A 254 -4.18 -4.70 23.19
C ARG A 254 -3.15 -3.59 23.21
N GLU A 255 -2.04 -3.78 22.51
CA GLU A 255 -0.99 -2.78 22.38
C GLU A 255 -1.17 -2.07 21.03
N VAL A 256 -1.58 -0.83 21.07
CA VAL A 256 -1.82 -0.02 19.86
C VAL A 256 -1.00 1.26 19.94
N ALA A 257 -0.06 1.41 19.03
CA ALA A 257 0.74 2.62 18.86
C ALA A 257 0.47 3.27 17.51
N THR A 258 0.35 4.57 17.50
CA THR A 258 0.19 5.37 16.28
C THR A 258 1.26 6.44 16.20
N ARG A 259 1.80 6.67 15.00
CA ARG A 259 2.72 7.77 14.73
C ARG A 259 2.45 8.39 13.36
N HIS A 260 2.80 9.64 13.22
CA HIS A 260 2.71 10.34 11.94
C HIS A 260 4.00 10.19 11.14
N ASP A 261 3.88 10.22 9.81
CA ASP A 261 5.03 10.46 8.95
C ASP A 261 5.56 11.90 9.12
N SER A 262 6.76 12.17 8.61
CA SER A 262 7.41 13.49 8.73
C SER A 262 6.59 14.65 8.12
N LEU A 263 5.68 14.35 7.21
CA LEU A 263 4.81 15.31 6.56
C LEU A 263 3.43 15.41 7.23
N ARG A 264 3.14 14.55 8.19
CA ARG A 264 1.85 14.42 8.88
C ARG A 264 0.68 14.22 7.91
N ILE A 265 0.91 13.50 6.81
CA ILE A 265 -0.12 13.11 5.84
C ILE A 265 -0.53 11.66 6.07
N GLN A 266 0.42 10.80 6.47
CA GLN A 266 0.15 9.42 6.85
C GLN A 266 0.23 9.24 8.36
N THR A 267 -0.69 8.45 8.88
CA THR A 267 -0.59 7.85 10.22
C THR A 267 -0.25 6.39 10.05
N ILE A 268 0.78 5.95 10.76
CA ILE A 268 1.20 4.55 10.83
C ILE A 268 0.64 3.97 12.14
N LEU A 269 -0.06 2.87 12.02
CA LEU A 269 -0.55 2.05 13.14
C LEU A 269 0.37 0.85 13.30
N VAL A 270 0.77 0.56 14.53
CA VAL A 270 1.41 -0.69 14.93
C VAL A 270 0.59 -1.26 16.08
N ALA A 271 0.05 -2.46 15.90
CA ALA A 271 -0.81 -3.09 16.89
C ALA A 271 -0.38 -4.53 17.16
N LYS A 272 -0.55 -5.03 18.41
CA LYS A 272 -0.28 -6.42 18.78
C LYS A 272 -1.54 -7.10 19.31
N LYS A 273 -1.68 -8.37 18.95
CA LYS A 273 -2.77 -9.24 19.41
C LYS A 273 -2.55 -9.75 20.83
#